data_74e40b3c572b31affdd51b28ec189564
#
_entry.id   74e40b3c572b31affdd51b28ec189564
#
_cell.length_a   1.000
_cell.length_b   1.000
_cell.length_c   1.000
_cell.angle_alpha   90.00
_cell.angle_beta   90.00
_cell.angle_gamma   90.00
#
_symmetry.space_group_name_H-M   'P 1'
#
loop_
_entity.id
_entity.type
_entity.pdbx_description
1 polymer ?
#
loop_
_entity_poly.entity_id
_entity_poly.type
_entity_poly.pdbx_seq_one_letter_code
_entity_poly.pdbx_strand_id
1 'polypeptide(L)'
;MLRTAQVALDINPEIRLARFEQGVNAENLAAFLDGVDIYVDSLDFFAFEARQAVFAACAERRIPAITAAPLGMGAALLNFMPGKMSFDDFFGWKAGQSEVEKAVRFALGVAPAGLHRAYLMDPRTVSFVERRGPSTPMACQLCAGVAATEVLKIALGRGKVLAAPWGMQFDAYRGRAVRTWRPGGNRHPLQRLAIALGHRFLAANEAGK
;
A
#
# COMPACT_ATOMS: atom_id res chain seq x y z
N MET A 1 -9.59 -11.66 13.55
CA MET A 1 -10.07 -12.39 12.36
C MET A 1 -11.49 -12.96 12.51
N LEU A 2 -11.82 -13.73 13.55
CA LEU A 2 -13.18 -14.29 13.72
C LEU A 2 -14.28 -13.23 13.69
N ARG A 3 -14.10 -12.10 14.37
CA ARG A 3 -15.07 -11.00 14.41
C ARG A 3 -15.31 -10.36 13.04
N THR A 4 -14.26 -10.17 12.25
CA THR A 4 -14.39 -9.60 10.89
C THR A 4 -15.12 -10.55 9.94
N ALA A 5 -14.84 -11.85 10.03
CA ALA A 5 -15.55 -12.86 9.25
C ALA A 5 -17.03 -12.91 9.59
N GLN A 6 -17.39 -12.82 10.90
CA GLN A 6 -18.78 -12.76 11.34
C GLN A 6 -19.51 -11.53 10.79
N VAL A 7 -18.90 -10.35 10.88
CA VAL A 7 -19.47 -9.11 10.32
C VAL A 7 -19.71 -9.24 8.81
N ALA A 8 -18.79 -9.87 8.08
CA ALA A 8 -18.96 -10.07 6.64
C ALA A 8 -20.15 -11.00 6.32
N LEU A 9 -20.34 -12.08 7.12
CA LEU A 9 -21.48 -12.98 7.00
C LEU A 9 -22.80 -12.32 7.41
N ASP A 10 -22.78 -11.42 8.40
CA ASP A 10 -23.96 -10.66 8.82
C ASP A 10 -24.42 -9.68 7.72
N ILE A 11 -23.46 -9.14 6.93
CA ILE A 11 -23.77 -8.26 5.78
C ILE A 11 -24.25 -9.06 4.57
N ASN A 12 -23.58 -10.16 4.26
CA ASN A 12 -23.93 -11.05 3.15
C ASN A 12 -23.77 -12.52 3.58
N PRO A 13 -24.88 -13.20 3.94
CA PRO A 13 -24.83 -14.60 4.39
C PRO A 13 -24.36 -15.59 3.31
N GLU A 14 -24.45 -15.20 2.03
CA GLU A 14 -24.05 -16.07 0.90
C GLU A 14 -22.56 -15.94 0.53
N ILE A 15 -21.81 -15.07 1.21
CA ILE A 15 -20.40 -14.88 0.94
C ILE A 15 -19.60 -16.15 1.28
N ARG A 16 -18.72 -16.55 0.38
CA ARG A 16 -17.77 -17.65 0.63
C ARG A 16 -16.48 -17.07 1.18
N LEU A 17 -16.11 -17.45 2.39
CA LEU A 17 -14.91 -16.98 3.07
C LEU A 17 -13.88 -18.10 3.16
N ALA A 18 -12.72 -17.90 2.52
CA ALA A 18 -11.51 -18.66 2.78
C ALA A 18 -10.64 -17.88 3.80
N ARG A 19 -10.23 -18.54 4.88
CA ARG A 19 -9.47 -17.89 5.96
C ARG A 19 -8.07 -18.47 6.07
N PHE A 20 -7.09 -17.61 6.07
CA PHE A 20 -5.68 -17.92 6.25
C PHE A 20 -5.20 -17.38 7.60
N GLU A 21 -5.48 -18.12 8.68
CA GLU A 21 -5.30 -17.63 10.06
C GLU A 21 -3.83 -17.39 10.43
N GLN A 22 -2.91 -18.09 9.77
CA GLN A 22 -1.46 -17.90 9.94
C GLN A 22 -0.87 -16.80 9.05
N GLY A 23 -1.73 -16.06 8.34
CA GLY A 23 -1.31 -15.10 7.33
C GLY A 23 -0.89 -15.78 6.02
N VAL A 24 -0.43 -14.97 5.06
CA VAL A 24 0.05 -15.44 3.76
C VAL A 24 1.56 -15.66 3.83
N ASN A 25 2.02 -16.83 3.38
CA ASN A 25 3.42 -17.24 3.32
C ASN A 25 3.70 -18.06 2.06
N ALA A 26 4.93 -18.48 1.86
CA ALA A 26 5.34 -19.24 0.66
C ALA A 26 4.56 -20.56 0.46
N GLU A 27 4.16 -21.22 1.56
CA GLU A 27 3.49 -22.51 1.51
C GLU A 27 2.03 -22.41 1.07
N ASN A 28 1.34 -21.31 1.48
CA ASN A 28 -0.09 -21.13 1.22
C ASN A 28 -0.42 -20.08 0.13
N LEU A 29 0.58 -19.38 -0.42
CA LEU A 29 0.40 -18.34 -1.42
C LEU A 29 -0.38 -18.81 -2.66
N ALA A 30 -0.12 -20.03 -3.11
CA ALA A 30 -0.81 -20.60 -4.27
C ALA A 30 -2.31 -20.77 -4.00
N ALA A 31 -2.65 -21.31 -2.83
CA ALA A 31 -4.04 -21.49 -2.40
C ALA A 31 -4.73 -20.16 -2.06
N PHE A 32 -3.96 -19.19 -1.53
CA PHE A 32 -4.47 -17.84 -1.24
C PHE A 32 -4.93 -17.09 -2.51
N LEU A 33 -4.26 -17.32 -3.64
CA LEU A 33 -4.58 -16.68 -4.92
C LEU A 33 -5.38 -17.59 -5.88
N ASP A 34 -5.82 -18.76 -5.42
CA ASP A 34 -6.64 -19.64 -6.24
C ASP A 34 -8.05 -19.06 -6.46
N GLY A 35 -8.45 -18.94 -7.72
CA GLY A 35 -9.74 -18.35 -8.11
C GLY A 35 -9.90 -16.85 -7.80
N VAL A 36 -8.81 -16.13 -7.50
CA VAL A 36 -8.85 -14.69 -7.20
C VAL A 36 -8.84 -13.87 -8.49
N ASP A 37 -9.85 -13.03 -8.68
CA ASP A 37 -9.95 -12.08 -9.81
C ASP A 37 -9.27 -10.74 -9.51
N ILE A 38 -9.27 -10.30 -8.25
CA ILE A 38 -8.68 -9.01 -7.83
C ILE A 38 -8.08 -9.19 -6.44
N TYR A 39 -6.83 -8.76 -6.26
CA TYR A 39 -6.18 -8.70 -4.96
C TYR A 39 -6.24 -7.28 -4.38
N VAL A 40 -6.67 -7.17 -3.13
CA VAL A 40 -6.63 -5.93 -2.35
C VAL A 40 -5.65 -6.09 -1.19
N ASP A 41 -4.58 -5.31 -1.22
CA ASP A 41 -3.53 -5.33 -0.20
C ASP A 41 -4.05 -4.71 1.12
N SER A 42 -4.28 -5.57 2.09
CA SER A 42 -4.62 -5.22 3.47
C SER A 42 -3.57 -5.71 4.47
N LEU A 43 -2.39 -6.11 3.99
CA LEU A 43 -1.30 -6.56 4.83
C LEU A 43 -0.79 -5.41 5.71
N ASP A 44 -0.31 -5.76 6.91
CA ASP A 44 0.40 -4.81 7.78
C ASP A 44 1.50 -4.08 7.01
N PHE A 45 1.73 -2.80 7.35
CA PHE A 45 2.71 -1.97 6.65
C PHE A 45 4.08 -2.65 6.53
N PHE A 46 4.50 -3.38 7.56
CA PHE A 46 5.82 -4.01 7.67
C PHE A 46 5.87 -5.45 7.15
N ALA A 47 4.78 -5.99 6.62
CA ALA A 47 4.74 -7.32 6.01
C ALA A 47 5.38 -7.31 4.60
N PHE A 48 6.66 -6.89 4.50
CA PHE A 48 7.31 -6.62 3.21
C PHE A 48 7.50 -7.87 2.37
N GLU A 49 7.94 -8.98 2.98
CA GLU A 49 8.20 -10.23 2.25
C GLU A 49 6.90 -10.84 1.72
N ALA A 50 5.89 -10.96 2.59
CA ALA A 50 4.59 -11.47 2.18
C ALA A 50 3.96 -10.58 1.09
N ARG A 51 4.03 -9.25 1.25
CA ARG A 51 3.55 -8.31 0.24
C ARG A 51 4.25 -8.48 -1.09
N GLN A 52 5.59 -8.53 -1.10
CA GLN A 52 6.37 -8.71 -2.31
C GLN A 52 6.00 -10.02 -3.02
N ALA A 53 5.90 -11.12 -2.27
CA ALA A 53 5.54 -12.42 -2.82
C ALA A 53 4.12 -12.42 -3.43
N VAL A 54 3.14 -11.82 -2.73
CA VAL A 54 1.76 -11.74 -3.25
C VAL A 54 1.69 -10.89 -4.52
N PHE A 55 2.33 -9.72 -4.54
CA PHE A 55 2.30 -8.86 -5.73
C PHE A 55 3.03 -9.48 -6.92
N ALA A 56 4.15 -10.20 -6.70
CA ALA A 56 4.84 -10.94 -7.75
C ALA A 56 3.94 -12.04 -8.32
N ALA A 57 3.32 -12.86 -7.47
CA ALA A 57 2.40 -13.90 -7.88
C ALA A 57 1.14 -13.36 -8.59
N CYS A 58 0.61 -12.20 -8.17
CA CYS A 58 -0.46 -11.51 -8.87
C CYS A 58 -0.04 -11.08 -10.28
N ALA A 59 1.18 -10.53 -10.44
CA ALA A 59 1.71 -10.13 -11.73
C ALA A 59 1.86 -11.33 -12.69
N GLU A 60 2.41 -12.46 -12.21
CA GLU A 60 2.56 -13.71 -12.98
C GLU A 60 1.21 -14.29 -13.42
N ARG A 61 0.23 -14.28 -12.51
CA ARG A 61 -1.13 -14.78 -12.76
C ARG A 61 -2.05 -13.78 -13.46
N ARG A 62 -1.54 -12.58 -13.78
CA ARG A 62 -2.31 -11.50 -14.40
C ARG A 62 -3.51 -11.04 -13.55
N ILE A 63 -3.40 -11.11 -12.24
CA ILE A 63 -4.40 -10.64 -11.29
C ILE A 63 -4.15 -9.15 -11.02
N PRO A 64 -5.13 -8.26 -11.23
CA PRO A 64 -5.05 -6.86 -10.79
C PRO A 64 -4.83 -6.78 -9.28
N ALA A 65 -3.89 -5.94 -8.85
CA ALA A 65 -3.56 -5.78 -7.44
C ALA A 65 -3.65 -4.31 -7.02
N ILE A 66 -4.36 -4.05 -5.93
CA ILE A 66 -4.63 -2.71 -5.41
C ILE A 66 -3.92 -2.59 -4.07
N THR A 67 -3.12 -1.53 -3.86
CA THR A 67 -2.67 -1.15 -2.53
C THR A 67 -3.22 0.22 -2.19
N ALA A 68 -3.87 0.31 -1.04
CA ALA A 68 -4.35 1.55 -0.46
C ALA A 68 -3.82 1.67 0.96
N ALA A 69 -3.14 2.78 1.25
CA ALA A 69 -2.51 3.00 2.54
C ALA A 69 -3.18 4.14 3.30
N PRO A 70 -3.64 3.92 4.54
CA PRO A 70 -4.12 4.98 5.40
C PRO A 70 -2.93 5.81 5.89
N LEU A 71 -2.94 7.12 5.63
CA LEU A 71 -1.85 8.02 5.98
C LEU A 71 -2.41 9.34 6.51
N GLY A 72 -2.08 9.65 7.76
CA GLY A 72 -2.61 10.83 8.44
C GLY A 72 -4.14 10.77 8.54
N MET A 73 -4.84 11.74 7.94
CA MET A 73 -6.30 11.79 7.81
C MET A 73 -6.74 11.57 6.35
N GLY A 74 -6.03 10.70 5.63
CA GLY A 74 -6.26 10.45 4.22
C GLY A 74 -5.86 9.06 3.77
N ALA A 75 -5.91 8.84 2.46
CA ALA A 75 -5.56 7.60 1.82
C ALA A 75 -4.64 7.84 0.61
N ALA A 76 -3.71 6.93 0.41
CA ALA A 76 -2.93 6.84 -0.82
C ALA A 76 -3.29 5.55 -1.56
N LEU A 77 -3.28 5.59 -2.90
CA LEU A 77 -3.74 4.50 -3.76
C LEU A 77 -2.76 4.28 -4.91
N LEU A 78 -2.43 3.03 -5.15
CA LEU A 78 -1.74 2.52 -6.33
C LEU A 78 -2.44 1.27 -6.86
N ASN A 79 -2.61 1.18 -8.18
CA ASN A 79 -3.13 0.01 -8.85
C ASN A 79 -2.04 -0.60 -9.74
N PHE A 80 -1.76 -1.88 -9.55
CA PHE A 80 -0.85 -2.67 -10.37
C PHE A 80 -1.67 -3.56 -11.29
N MET A 81 -1.77 -3.14 -12.55
CA MET A 81 -2.61 -3.80 -13.54
C MET A 81 -1.78 -4.74 -14.41
N PRO A 82 -2.34 -5.86 -14.86
CA PRO A 82 -1.67 -6.79 -15.78
C PRO A 82 -1.09 -6.08 -17.01
N GLY A 83 0.17 -6.37 -17.34
CA GLY A 83 0.86 -5.77 -18.48
C GLY A 83 1.29 -4.33 -18.29
N LYS A 84 1.19 -3.80 -17.06
CA LYS A 84 1.72 -2.48 -16.66
C LYS A 84 2.91 -2.64 -15.72
N MET A 85 3.37 -1.53 -15.13
CA MET A 85 4.48 -1.54 -14.18
C MET A 85 4.20 -2.47 -12.99
N SER A 86 5.15 -3.34 -12.66
CA SER A 86 5.05 -4.23 -11.51
C SER A 86 5.29 -3.49 -10.18
N PHE A 87 4.93 -4.15 -9.08
CA PHE A 87 5.18 -3.66 -7.73
C PHE A 87 6.68 -3.48 -7.49
N ASP A 88 7.50 -4.47 -7.81
CA ASP A 88 8.94 -4.42 -7.62
C ASP A 88 9.61 -3.33 -8.47
N ASP A 89 9.17 -3.15 -9.71
CA ASP A 89 9.66 -2.06 -10.56
C ASP A 89 9.31 -0.69 -9.98
N PHE A 90 8.10 -0.54 -9.44
CA PHE A 90 7.64 0.72 -8.89
C PHE A 90 8.40 1.09 -7.61
N PHE A 91 8.48 0.18 -6.65
CA PHE A 91 9.15 0.44 -5.36
C PHE A 91 10.67 0.29 -5.46
N GLY A 92 11.19 -0.41 -6.47
CA GLY A 92 12.61 -0.65 -6.67
C GLY A 92 13.19 -1.53 -5.56
N TRP A 93 12.39 -2.50 -5.07
CA TRP A 93 12.85 -3.45 -4.08
C TRP A 93 13.79 -4.46 -4.69
N LYS A 94 14.84 -4.82 -3.94
CA LYS A 94 15.88 -5.77 -4.35
C LYS A 94 16.18 -6.74 -3.22
N ALA A 95 16.69 -7.90 -3.57
CA ALA A 95 17.23 -8.84 -2.60
C ALA A 95 18.34 -8.17 -1.76
N GLY A 96 18.39 -8.49 -0.47
CA GLY A 96 19.42 -7.97 0.45
C GLY A 96 19.18 -6.56 1.00
N GLN A 97 18.09 -5.87 0.60
CA GLN A 97 17.73 -4.59 1.23
C GLN A 97 17.23 -4.81 2.66
N SER A 98 17.62 -3.90 3.57
CA SER A 98 17.11 -3.91 4.95
C SER A 98 15.61 -3.58 5.02
N GLU A 99 14.94 -4.00 6.10
CA GLU A 99 13.53 -3.65 6.34
C GLU A 99 13.32 -2.14 6.38
N VAL A 100 14.25 -1.39 6.98
CA VAL A 100 14.18 0.07 7.03
C VAL A 100 14.25 0.68 5.63
N GLU A 101 15.13 0.17 4.76
CA GLU A 101 15.19 0.65 3.38
C GLU A 101 13.91 0.34 2.61
N LYS A 102 13.37 -0.88 2.75
CA LYS A 102 12.08 -1.26 2.17
C LYS A 102 10.95 -0.37 2.69
N ALA A 103 10.92 -0.08 4.00
CA ALA A 103 9.93 0.79 4.63
C ALA A 103 9.97 2.22 4.07
N VAL A 104 11.16 2.82 3.98
CA VAL A 104 11.33 4.17 3.40
C VAL A 104 10.86 4.21 1.95
N ARG A 105 11.29 3.24 1.15
CA ARG A 105 10.89 3.15 -0.25
C ARG A 105 9.38 2.97 -0.42
N PHE A 106 8.76 2.15 0.43
CA PHE A 106 7.32 1.91 0.40
C PHE A 106 6.55 3.16 0.82
N ALA A 107 6.87 3.77 1.97
CA ALA A 107 6.19 4.95 2.47
C ALA A 107 6.25 6.13 1.48
N LEU A 108 7.43 6.42 0.94
CA LEU A 108 7.61 7.54 0.00
C LEU A 108 7.08 7.22 -1.41
N GLY A 109 7.09 5.96 -1.80
CA GLY A 109 6.54 5.51 -3.07
C GLY A 109 5.01 5.55 -3.10
N VAL A 110 4.35 5.08 -2.03
CA VAL A 110 2.89 5.04 -1.96
C VAL A 110 2.28 6.44 -1.85
N ALA A 111 2.98 7.37 -1.20
CA ALA A 111 2.48 8.74 -0.96
C ALA A 111 3.47 9.83 -1.38
N PRO A 112 3.86 9.91 -2.65
CA PRO A 112 4.89 10.84 -3.12
C PRO A 112 4.49 12.33 -3.02
N ALA A 113 3.20 12.63 -2.88
CA ALA A 113 2.72 14.00 -2.64
C ALA A 113 2.87 14.44 -1.17
N GLY A 114 3.02 13.49 -0.24
CA GLY A 114 3.28 13.77 1.18
C GLY A 114 2.25 14.67 1.84
N LEU A 115 0.96 14.60 1.47
CA LEU A 115 -0.07 15.53 1.94
C LEU A 115 -0.18 15.56 3.47
N HIS A 116 -0.08 14.41 4.11
CA HIS A 116 -0.15 14.25 5.57
C HIS A 116 0.98 14.96 6.33
N ARG A 117 2.12 15.22 5.68
CA ARG A 117 3.29 15.83 6.32
C ARG A 117 3.05 17.25 6.80
N ALA A 118 2.07 17.95 6.22
CA ALA A 118 1.78 19.34 6.55
C ALA A 118 1.20 19.57 7.97
N TYR A 119 0.64 18.50 8.57
CA TYR A 119 0.03 18.57 9.90
C TYR A 119 0.57 17.52 10.88
N LEU A 120 1.65 16.83 10.53
CA LEU A 120 2.38 15.99 11.50
C LEU A 120 3.00 16.90 12.55
N MET A 121 2.47 16.87 13.76
CA MET A 121 2.92 17.72 14.86
C MET A 121 4.33 17.35 15.32
N ASP A 122 4.62 16.05 15.38
CA ASP A 122 5.95 15.57 15.74
C ASP A 122 6.38 14.43 14.79
N PRO A 123 7.25 14.73 13.82
CA PRO A 123 7.80 13.71 12.92
C PRO A 123 8.54 12.57 13.62
N ARG A 124 9.00 12.79 14.87
CA ARG A 124 9.71 11.77 15.66
C ARG A 124 8.79 10.65 16.16
N THR A 125 7.46 10.86 16.13
CA THR A 125 6.48 9.82 16.44
C THR A 125 6.40 8.74 15.36
N VAL A 126 6.91 9.01 14.16
CA VAL A 126 7.06 8.02 13.09
C VAL A 126 8.34 7.24 13.34
N SER A 127 8.21 5.96 13.68
CA SER A 127 9.37 5.09 13.93
C SER A 127 9.20 3.78 13.16
N PHE A 128 10.06 3.57 12.18
CA PHE A 128 10.08 2.29 11.46
C PHE A 128 10.63 1.15 12.31
N VAL A 129 11.53 1.45 13.25
CA VAL A 129 12.06 0.47 14.21
C VAL A 129 10.98 -0.01 15.17
N GLU A 130 10.15 0.91 15.68
CA GLU A 130 9.04 0.60 16.59
C GLU A 130 7.74 0.25 15.84
N ARG A 131 7.79 0.12 14.51
CA ARG A 131 6.65 -0.18 13.64
C ARG A 131 5.46 0.77 13.84
N ARG A 132 5.74 2.07 14.02
CA ARG A 132 4.73 3.12 14.16
C ARG A 132 4.66 4.00 12.91
N GLY A 133 3.45 4.15 12.36
CA GLY A 133 3.14 5.05 11.26
C GLY A 133 1.99 6.01 11.59
N PRO A 134 1.93 7.16 10.92
CA PRO A 134 0.87 8.14 11.15
C PRO A 134 -0.40 7.70 10.42
N SER A 135 -1.34 7.09 11.15
CA SER A 135 -2.67 6.80 10.63
C SER A 135 -3.73 7.08 11.68
N THR A 136 -4.94 7.36 11.23
CA THR A 136 -6.10 7.62 12.07
C THR A 136 -7.24 6.68 11.70
N PRO A 137 -8.23 6.43 12.58
CA PRO A 137 -9.39 5.59 12.25
C PRO A 137 -10.14 6.07 11.01
N MET A 138 -10.29 7.39 10.83
CA MET A 138 -10.93 7.97 9.64
C MET A 138 -10.12 7.72 8.37
N ALA A 139 -8.79 7.71 8.43
CA ALA A 139 -7.93 7.36 7.31
C ALA A 139 -8.15 5.90 6.86
N CYS A 140 -8.34 4.98 7.82
CA CYS A 140 -8.65 3.58 7.53
C CYS A 140 -9.99 3.45 6.78
N GLN A 141 -11.03 4.19 7.18
CA GLN A 141 -12.33 4.19 6.51
C GLN A 141 -12.23 4.76 5.09
N LEU A 142 -11.54 5.89 4.92
CA LEU A 142 -11.29 6.47 3.60
C LEU A 142 -10.50 5.53 2.70
N CYS A 143 -9.49 4.87 3.24
CA CYS A 143 -8.67 3.88 2.55
C CYS A 143 -9.52 2.70 2.05
N ALA A 144 -10.39 2.15 2.92
CA ALA A 144 -11.30 1.08 2.55
C ALA A 144 -12.28 1.51 1.43
N GLY A 145 -12.86 2.72 1.53
CA GLY A 145 -13.76 3.27 0.52
C GLY A 145 -13.09 3.48 -0.84
N VAL A 146 -11.85 4.00 -0.84
CA VAL A 146 -11.07 4.19 -2.07
C VAL A 146 -10.72 2.84 -2.70
N ALA A 147 -10.26 1.87 -1.91
CA ALA A 147 -9.93 0.54 -2.40
C ALA A 147 -11.17 -0.17 -2.98
N ALA A 148 -12.30 -0.16 -2.27
CA ALA A 148 -13.55 -0.75 -2.72
C ALA A 148 -14.05 -0.11 -4.03
N THR A 149 -13.88 1.22 -4.19
CA THR A 149 -14.23 1.91 -5.43
C THR A 149 -13.39 1.41 -6.61
N GLU A 150 -12.09 1.19 -6.42
CA GLU A 150 -11.23 0.64 -7.48
C GLU A 150 -11.60 -0.81 -7.82
N VAL A 151 -11.91 -1.63 -6.80
CA VAL A 151 -12.44 -3.00 -7.01
C VAL A 151 -13.66 -2.97 -7.92
N LEU A 152 -14.65 -2.13 -7.61
CA LEU A 152 -15.86 -2.00 -8.44
C LEU A 152 -15.55 -1.55 -9.86
N LYS A 153 -14.65 -0.60 -10.04
CA LYS A 153 -14.25 -0.14 -11.39
C LYS A 153 -13.59 -1.25 -12.20
N ILE A 154 -12.74 -2.04 -11.58
CA ILE A 154 -12.05 -3.17 -12.23
C ILE A 154 -13.05 -4.29 -12.54
N ALA A 155 -13.83 -4.72 -11.55
CA ALA A 155 -14.78 -5.82 -11.69
C ALA A 155 -15.88 -5.55 -12.73
N LEU A 156 -16.34 -4.30 -12.82
CA LEU A 156 -17.39 -3.90 -13.74
C LEU A 156 -16.86 -3.42 -15.10
N GLY A 157 -15.54 -3.31 -15.28
CA GLY A 157 -14.92 -2.72 -16.46
C GLY A 157 -15.36 -1.26 -16.71
N ARG A 158 -15.68 -0.50 -15.65
CA ARG A 158 -16.27 0.85 -15.73
C ARG A 158 -15.36 1.89 -15.06
N GLY A 159 -15.32 3.06 -15.65
CA GLY A 159 -14.49 4.17 -15.15
C GLY A 159 -13.00 3.99 -15.50
N LYS A 160 -12.21 5.03 -15.21
CA LYS A 160 -10.77 5.03 -15.47
C LYS A 160 -10.01 4.52 -14.25
N VAL A 161 -9.30 3.41 -14.41
CA VAL A 161 -8.34 2.91 -13.42
C VAL A 161 -6.98 3.53 -13.71
N LEU A 162 -6.40 4.24 -12.74
CA LEU A 162 -5.05 4.78 -12.83
C LEU A 162 -4.06 3.71 -12.40
N ALA A 163 -3.38 3.08 -13.36
CA ALA A 163 -2.34 2.08 -13.07
C ALA A 163 -0.98 2.75 -12.81
N ALA A 164 -0.13 2.10 -12.00
CA ALA A 164 1.26 2.49 -11.83
C ALA A 164 1.93 2.70 -13.21
N PRO A 165 2.73 3.76 -13.39
CA PRO A 165 3.34 4.65 -12.40
C PRO A 165 2.48 5.84 -11.93
N TRP A 166 1.19 5.83 -12.19
CA TRP A 166 0.25 6.78 -11.61
C TRP A 166 -0.16 6.34 -10.21
N GLY A 167 -0.21 7.31 -9.28
CA GLY A 167 -0.76 7.15 -7.96
C GLY A 167 -1.73 8.28 -7.62
N MET A 168 -2.55 8.06 -6.62
CA MET A 168 -3.47 9.06 -6.08
C MET A 168 -3.28 9.17 -4.57
N GLN A 169 -3.34 10.37 -4.05
CA GLN A 169 -3.42 10.63 -2.63
C GLN A 169 -4.58 11.60 -2.36
N PHE A 170 -5.42 11.24 -1.42
CA PHE A 170 -6.50 12.07 -0.91
C PHE A 170 -6.26 12.35 0.57
N ASP A 171 -6.46 13.58 1.00
CA ASP A 171 -6.33 13.99 2.40
C ASP A 171 -7.54 14.83 2.79
N ALA A 172 -8.34 14.28 3.70
CA ALA A 172 -9.60 14.90 4.14
C ALA A 172 -9.36 16.16 4.98
N TYR A 173 -8.34 16.18 5.83
CA TYR A 173 -8.02 17.35 6.65
C TYR A 173 -7.64 18.57 5.78
N ARG A 174 -6.96 18.32 4.67
CA ARG A 174 -6.56 19.37 3.73
C ARG A 174 -7.59 19.63 2.64
N GLY A 175 -8.63 18.80 2.51
CA GLY A 175 -9.58 18.86 1.40
C GLY A 175 -8.91 18.71 0.03
N ARG A 176 -7.83 17.90 -0.09
CA ARG A 176 -7.02 17.79 -1.32
C ARG A 176 -6.97 16.38 -1.85
N ALA A 177 -7.15 16.28 -3.17
CA ALA A 177 -6.86 15.08 -3.96
C ALA A 177 -5.75 15.40 -4.97
N VAL A 178 -4.68 14.59 -5.00
CA VAL A 178 -3.54 14.78 -5.90
C VAL A 178 -3.25 13.48 -6.62
N ARG A 179 -3.12 13.57 -7.96
CA ARG A 179 -2.59 12.50 -8.79
C ARG A 179 -1.11 12.75 -9.02
N THR A 180 -0.31 11.72 -8.88
CA THR A 180 1.13 11.80 -9.11
C THR A 180 1.52 10.85 -10.22
N TRP A 181 2.44 11.29 -11.08
CA TRP A 181 3.03 10.47 -12.13
C TRP A 181 4.52 10.32 -11.85
N ARG A 182 4.98 9.08 -11.70
CA ARG A 182 6.37 8.76 -11.36
C ARG A 182 6.89 7.68 -12.31
N PRO A 183 7.19 8.03 -13.57
CA PRO A 183 7.78 7.08 -14.52
C PRO A 183 9.07 6.51 -13.93
N GLY A 184 9.16 5.15 -13.93
CA GLY A 184 10.23 4.44 -13.23
C GLY A 184 10.04 4.31 -11.71
N GLY A 185 8.88 4.71 -11.15
CA GLY A 185 8.58 4.56 -9.72
C GLY A 185 9.61 5.27 -8.85
N ASN A 186 10.17 4.55 -7.87
CA ASN A 186 11.21 5.06 -6.98
C ASN A 186 12.56 5.36 -7.66
N ARG A 187 12.72 4.98 -8.94
CA ARG A 187 13.89 5.39 -9.75
C ARG A 187 13.73 6.80 -10.33
N HIS A 188 12.53 7.37 -10.29
CA HIS A 188 12.28 8.75 -10.72
C HIS A 188 13.16 9.73 -9.93
N PRO A 189 13.78 10.76 -10.56
CA PRO A 189 14.73 11.66 -9.87
C PRO A 189 14.18 12.29 -8.58
N LEU A 190 12.93 12.76 -8.59
CA LEU A 190 12.28 13.31 -7.40
C LEU A 190 12.12 12.28 -6.28
N GLN A 191 11.81 11.02 -6.62
CA GLN A 191 11.70 9.95 -5.64
C GLN A 191 13.05 9.57 -5.05
N ARG A 192 14.10 9.50 -5.89
CA ARG A 192 15.47 9.26 -5.42
C ARG A 192 15.91 10.32 -4.42
N LEU A 193 15.63 11.60 -4.72
CA LEU A 193 15.92 12.69 -3.79
C LEU A 193 15.11 12.54 -2.49
N ALA A 194 13.81 12.27 -2.57
CA ALA A 194 12.96 12.08 -1.41
C ALA A 194 13.43 10.91 -0.54
N ILE A 195 13.83 9.77 -1.15
CA ILE A 195 14.37 8.60 -0.45
C ILE A 195 15.69 8.96 0.25
N ALA A 196 16.61 9.65 -0.44
CA ALA A 196 17.88 10.07 0.16
C ALA A 196 17.67 11.02 1.35
N LEU A 197 16.71 11.95 1.26
CA LEU A 197 16.34 12.83 2.38
C LEU A 197 15.68 12.04 3.52
N GLY A 198 14.83 11.07 3.20
CA GLY A 198 14.21 10.18 4.18
C GLY A 198 15.24 9.39 4.99
N HIS A 199 16.25 8.82 4.34
CA HIS A 199 17.35 8.13 5.03
C HIS A 199 18.16 9.07 5.93
N ARG A 200 18.48 10.29 5.47
CA ARG A 200 19.19 11.29 6.29
C ARG A 200 18.36 11.68 7.52
N PHE A 201 17.05 11.86 7.37
CA PHE A 201 16.17 12.19 8.48
C PHE A 201 16.13 11.08 9.53
N LEU A 202 16.05 9.81 9.11
CA LEU A 202 16.07 8.67 10.04
C LEU A 202 17.40 8.57 10.77
N ALA A 203 18.53 8.67 10.07
CA ALA A 203 19.84 8.64 10.67
C ALA A 203 20.05 9.77 11.70
N ALA A 204 19.55 10.98 11.42
CA ALA A 204 19.62 12.10 12.37
C ALA A 204 18.77 11.87 13.62
N ASN A 205 17.60 11.23 13.48
CA ASN A 205 16.75 10.90 14.62
C ASN A 205 17.30 9.75 15.49
N GLU A 206 18.06 8.84 14.93
CA GLU A 206 18.73 7.76 15.66
C GLU A 206 19.96 8.30 16.43
N ALA A 207 20.67 9.26 15.87
CA ALA A 207 21.84 9.88 16.52
C ALA A 207 21.45 10.85 17.67
N GLY A 208 20.20 11.28 17.75
CA GLY A 208 19.69 12.18 18.79
C GLY A 208 18.97 11.48 19.96
N LYS A 209 18.96 10.15 19.99
CA LYS A 209 18.47 9.30 21.08
C LYS A 209 19.63 8.71 21.88
#